data_8e46f726c6b302e5fff9bdb729c10cf3
#
_entry.id   8e46f726c6b302e5fff9bdb729c10cf3
#
_cell.length_a   1.000
_cell.length_b   1.000
_cell.length_c   1.000
_cell.angle_alpha   90.00
_cell.angle_beta   90.00
_cell.angle_gamma   90.00
#
_symmetry.space_group_name_H-M   'P 1'
#
loop_
_entity.id
_entity.type
_entity.pdbx_description
1 polymer ?
#
loop_
_entity_poly.entity_id
_entity_poly.type
_entity_poly.pdbx_seq_one_letter_code
_entity_poly.pdbx_strand_id
1 'polypeptide(L)'
;MDPRVQKTQQMMRDNLQRELSLSKFARSVNLSVWRFCHVFRSEVGMSPIQYLRFLRMERAKHLLESSFLSIKEIGHLVGLKDESHFVRDFKKAYGLSPKCYRALFNSKQLSESDNGNDSRSETREGLAETAKRQILPSLNIITYLAVFFEVVL
;
A
#
# COMPACT_ATOMS: atom_id res chain seq x y z
N MET A 1 11.48 -14.15 14.62
CA MET A 1 11.25 -14.15 13.15
C MET A 1 12.40 -14.87 12.45
N ASP A 2 12.09 -15.79 11.53
CA ASP A 2 13.09 -16.58 10.80
C ASP A 2 13.98 -15.63 9.93
N PRO A 3 15.33 -15.70 10.07
CA PRO A 3 16.25 -14.83 9.30
C PRO A 3 16.08 -14.92 7.79
N ARG A 4 15.63 -16.07 7.29
CA ARG A 4 15.32 -16.28 5.86
C ARG A 4 14.12 -15.46 5.42
N VAL A 5 13.11 -15.32 6.26
CA VAL A 5 11.95 -14.49 6.01
C VAL A 5 12.33 -13.01 6.03
N GLN A 6 13.12 -12.58 7.01
CA GLN A 6 13.62 -11.19 7.08
C GLN A 6 14.41 -10.83 5.82
N LYS A 7 15.33 -11.70 5.38
CA LYS A 7 16.10 -11.51 4.15
C LYS A 7 15.19 -11.33 2.93
N THR A 8 14.16 -12.18 2.78
CA THR A 8 13.25 -12.07 1.63
C THR A 8 12.35 -10.84 1.70
N GLN A 9 11.90 -10.42 2.89
CA GLN A 9 11.18 -9.17 3.08
C GLN A 9 12.03 -7.95 2.64
N GLN A 10 13.30 -7.91 3.03
CA GLN A 10 14.21 -6.84 2.60
C GLN A 10 14.40 -6.86 1.09
N MET A 11 14.63 -8.02 0.48
CA MET A 11 14.72 -8.15 -0.97
C MET A 11 13.45 -7.66 -1.70
N MET A 12 12.27 -7.87 -1.12
CA MET A 12 11.01 -7.37 -1.68
C MET A 12 10.94 -5.84 -1.60
N ARG A 13 11.31 -5.23 -0.47
CA ARG A 13 11.35 -3.77 -0.30
C ARG A 13 12.29 -3.08 -1.28
N ASP A 14 13.48 -3.66 -1.48
CA ASP A 14 14.53 -3.08 -2.33
C ASP A 14 14.23 -3.21 -3.84
N ASN A 15 13.33 -4.10 -4.23
CA ASN A 15 13.11 -4.45 -5.64
C ASN A 15 11.64 -4.39 -6.08
N LEU A 16 10.82 -3.50 -5.53
CA LEU A 16 9.37 -3.42 -5.83
C LEU A 16 9.05 -3.27 -7.32
N GLN A 17 9.91 -2.57 -8.07
CA GLN A 17 9.75 -2.32 -9.50
C GLN A 17 9.97 -3.55 -10.38
N ARG A 18 10.73 -4.53 -9.88
CA ARG A 18 11.12 -5.70 -10.66
C ARG A 18 10.02 -6.75 -10.68
N GLU A 19 10.01 -7.53 -11.74
CA GLU A 19 9.24 -8.77 -11.79
C GLU A 19 9.86 -9.78 -10.82
N LEU A 20 9.26 -9.88 -9.64
CA LEU A 20 9.71 -10.77 -8.58
C LEU A 20 8.92 -12.08 -8.64
N SER A 21 9.59 -13.19 -8.88
CA SER A 21 8.98 -14.51 -8.83
C SER A 21 9.23 -15.20 -7.49
N LEU A 22 8.26 -15.96 -7.02
CA LEU A 22 8.38 -16.79 -5.81
C LEU A 22 9.62 -17.71 -5.87
N SER A 23 9.95 -18.21 -7.06
CA SER A 23 11.12 -19.06 -7.27
C SER A 23 12.44 -18.34 -6.97
N LYS A 24 12.54 -17.05 -7.30
CA LYS A 24 13.75 -16.26 -6.98
C LYS A 24 13.91 -16.07 -5.47
N PHE A 25 12.82 -15.78 -4.76
CA PHE A 25 12.85 -15.64 -3.30
C PHE A 25 13.21 -16.98 -2.62
N ALA A 26 12.54 -18.07 -3.01
CA ALA A 26 12.80 -19.37 -2.44
C ALA A 26 14.26 -19.81 -2.63
N ARG A 27 14.82 -19.63 -3.84
CA ARG A 27 16.24 -19.91 -4.14
C ARG A 27 17.20 -19.07 -3.31
N SER A 28 16.91 -17.79 -3.09
CA SER A 28 17.79 -16.89 -2.31
C SER A 28 17.96 -17.30 -0.85
N VAL A 29 17.09 -18.17 -0.36
CA VAL A 29 17.10 -18.71 1.01
C VAL A 29 17.21 -20.22 1.07
N ASN A 30 17.57 -20.86 -0.06
CA ASN A 30 17.77 -22.32 -0.19
C ASN A 30 16.54 -23.13 0.24
N LEU A 31 15.35 -22.68 -0.15
CA LEU A 31 14.09 -23.39 0.10
C LEU A 31 13.39 -23.75 -1.20
N SER A 32 12.57 -24.82 -1.19
CA SER A 32 11.57 -25.02 -2.23
C SER A 32 10.50 -23.93 -2.16
N VAL A 33 9.83 -23.63 -3.28
CA VAL A 33 8.76 -22.62 -3.34
C VAL A 33 7.65 -22.92 -2.32
N TRP A 34 7.25 -24.20 -2.22
CA TRP A 34 6.23 -24.62 -1.26
C TRP A 34 6.67 -24.35 0.18
N ARG A 35 7.89 -24.76 0.56
CA ARG A 35 8.43 -24.57 1.91
C ARG A 35 8.58 -23.09 2.25
N PHE A 36 9.06 -22.28 1.29
CA PHE A 36 9.17 -20.83 1.43
C PHE A 36 7.82 -20.19 1.71
N CYS A 37 6.79 -20.49 0.90
CA CYS A 37 5.45 -19.93 1.11
C CYS A 37 4.86 -20.33 2.46
N HIS A 38 5.10 -21.56 2.92
CA HIS A 38 4.61 -22.05 4.20
C HIS A 38 5.28 -21.32 5.37
N VAL A 39 6.63 -21.26 5.38
CA VAL A 39 7.39 -20.58 6.45
C VAL A 39 7.09 -19.08 6.44
N PHE A 40 7.04 -18.45 5.27
CA PHE A 40 6.72 -17.03 5.18
C PHE A 40 5.33 -16.72 5.75
N ARG A 41 4.31 -17.53 5.40
CA ARG A 41 2.95 -17.33 5.90
C ARG A 41 2.84 -17.57 7.41
N SER A 42 3.54 -18.55 7.94
CA SER A 42 3.51 -18.80 9.40
C SER A 42 4.16 -17.67 10.20
N GLU A 43 5.19 -17.02 9.66
CA GLU A 43 5.91 -15.92 10.31
C GLU A 43 5.25 -14.55 10.14
N VAL A 44 4.69 -14.30 8.96
CA VAL A 44 4.18 -12.97 8.56
C VAL A 44 2.65 -12.89 8.59
N GLY A 45 1.96 -14.03 8.72
CA GLY A 45 0.49 -14.10 8.70
C GLY A 45 -0.13 -14.02 7.31
N MET A 46 0.65 -13.72 6.25
CA MET A 46 0.16 -13.61 4.88
C MET A 46 1.12 -14.25 3.88
N SER A 47 0.62 -14.58 2.67
CA SER A 47 1.46 -15.15 1.63
C SER A 47 2.50 -14.13 1.09
N PRO A 48 3.66 -14.60 0.55
CA PRO A 48 4.67 -13.70 -0.02
C PRO A 48 4.13 -12.78 -1.12
N ILE A 49 3.19 -13.26 -1.94
CA ILE A 49 2.57 -12.45 -3.00
C ILE A 49 1.67 -11.36 -2.42
N GLN A 50 0.90 -11.68 -1.37
CA GLN A 50 0.05 -10.71 -0.67
C GLN A 50 0.92 -9.63 -0.01
N TYR A 51 2.01 -10.02 0.63
CA TYR A 51 2.96 -9.11 1.24
C TYR A 51 3.62 -8.19 0.20
N LEU A 52 4.04 -8.71 -0.96
CA LEU A 52 4.59 -7.90 -2.04
C LEU A 52 3.57 -6.90 -2.59
N ARG A 53 2.29 -7.32 -2.76
CA ARG A 53 1.22 -6.38 -3.16
C ARG A 53 1.02 -5.29 -2.13
N PHE A 54 1.01 -5.64 -0.86
CA PHE A 54 0.92 -4.68 0.23
C PHE A 54 2.03 -3.62 0.15
N LEU A 55 3.29 -4.03 0.07
CA LEU A 55 4.43 -3.11 -0.07
C LEU A 55 4.32 -2.20 -1.30
N ARG A 56 3.83 -2.72 -2.43
CA ARG A 56 3.60 -1.93 -3.64
C ARG A 56 2.52 -0.87 -3.43
N MET A 57 1.43 -1.20 -2.75
CA MET A 57 0.35 -0.27 -2.45
C MET A 57 0.79 0.80 -1.45
N GLU A 58 1.53 0.45 -0.42
CA GLU A 58 2.12 1.41 0.54
C GLU A 58 3.07 2.39 -0.18
N ARG A 59 3.94 1.88 -1.05
CA ARG A 59 4.83 2.75 -1.83
C ARG A 59 4.06 3.65 -2.79
N ALA A 60 3.01 3.14 -3.44
CA ALA A 60 2.14 3.93 -4.32
C ALA A 60 1.43 5.04 -3.55
N LYS A 61 0.89 4.75 -2.38
CA LYS A 61 0.28 5.74 -1.49
C LYS A 61 1.26 6.86 -1.16
N HIS A 62 2.46 6.51 -0.71
CA HIS A 62 3.49 7.51 -0.40
C HIS A 62 3.83 8.38 -1.62
N LEU A 63 3.95 7.80 -2.82
CA LEU A 63 4.22 8.57 -4.04
C LEU A 63 3.05 9.48 -4.45
N LEU A 64 1.80 9.07 -4.20
CA LEU A 64 0.63 9.92 -4.42
C LEU A 64 0.61 11.14 -3.50
N GLU A 65 1.12 11.00 -2.29
CA GLU A 65 1.17 12.06 -1.27
C GLU A 65 2.38 13.00 -1.43
N SER A 66 3.52 12.46 -1.88
CA SER A 66 4.81 13.17 -1.87
C SER A 66 5.31 13.58 -3.26
N SER A 67 4.60 13.28 -4.34
CA SER A 67 5.07 13.58 -5.71
C SER A 67 3.95 14.01 -6.65
N PHE A 68 4.34 14.68 -7.74
CA PHE A 68 3.46 15.08 -8.83
C PHE A 68 3.42 14.07 -9.99
N LEU A 69 3.96 12.87 -9.80
CA LEU A 69 3.99 11.81 -10.81
C LEU A 69 2.57 11.42 -11.23
N SER A 70 2.40 11.11 -12.51
CA SER A 70 1.12 10.59 -13.03
C SER A 70 0.80 9.21 -12.42
N ILE A 71 -0.46 8.82 -12.47
CA ILE A 71 -0.92 7.51 -11.98
C ILE A 71 -0.18 6.38 -12.70
N LYS A 72 0.04 6.54 -14.01
CA LYS A 72 0.79 5.60 -14.84
C LYS A 72 2.25 5.46 -14.40
N GLU A 73 2.94 6.58 -14.17
CA GLU A 73 4.33 6.57 -13.69
C GLU A 73 4.45 5.91 -12.32
N ILE A 74 3.54 6.20 -11.40
CA ILE A 74 3.51 5.54 -10.09
C ILE A 74 3.31 4.03 -10.26
N GLY A 75 2.37 3.59 -11.11
CA GLY A 75 2.16 2.18 -11.41
C GLY A 75 3.45 1.49 -11.87
N HIS A 76 4.19 2.11 -12.79
CA HIS A 76 5.49 1.60 -13.23
C HIS A 76 6.53 1.55 -12.11
N LEU A 77 6.64 2.59 -11.30
CA LEU A 77 7.60 2.67 -10.19
C LEU A 77 7.35 1.62 -9.10
N VAL A 78 6.10 1.22 -8.91
CA VAL A 78 5.76 0.15 -7.95
C VAL A 78 5.70 -1.25 -8.60
N GLY A 79 6.09 -1.37 -9.87
CA GLY A 79 6.18 -2.65 -10.57
C GLY A 79 4.84 -3.20 -11.07
N LEU A 80 3.86 -2.34 -11.29
CA LEU A 80 2.56 -2.65 -11.89
C LEU A 80 2.47 -1.97 -13.26
N LYS A 81 2.74 -2.74 -14.32
CA LYS A 81 2.78 -2.22 -15.70
C LYS A 81 1.38 -1.88 -16.24
N ASP A 82 0.36 -2.57 -15.76
CA ASP A 82 -1.03 -2.38 -16.16
C ASP A 82 -1.70 -1.39 -15.20
N GLU A 83 -2.06 -0.22 -15.73
CA GLU A 83 -2.70 0.84 -14.96
C GLU A 83 -4.07 0.40 -14.41
N SER A 84 -4.84 -0.39 -15.17
CA SER A 84 -6.15 -0.88 -14.73
C SER A 84 -6.02 -1.81 -13.53
N HIS A 85 -5.02 -2.68 -13.53
CA HIS A 85 -4.68 -3.54 -12.39
C HIS A 85 -4.24 -2.72 -11.18
N PHE A 86 -3.40 -1.70 -11.40
CA PHE A 86 -2.96 -0.81 -10.34
C PHE A 86 -4.14 -0.07 -9.69
N VAL A 87 -5.00 0.55 -10.49
CA VAL A 87 -6.19 1.29 -10.00
C VAL A 87 -7.11 0.38 -9.19
N ARG A 88 -7.37 -0.84 -9.68
CA ARG A 88 -8.21 -1.83 -8.99
C ARG A 88 -7.59 -2.29 -7.67
N ASP A 89 -6.31 -2.62 -7.65
CA ASP A 89 -5.61 -3.09 -6.46
C ASP A 89 -5.51 -1.97 -5.41
N PHE A 90 -5.26 -0.74 -5.84
CA PHE A 90 -5.23 0.43 -4.96
C PHE A 90 -6.62 0.72 -4.36
N LYS A 91 -7.68 0.70 -5.18
CA LYS A 91 -9.05 0.87 -4.70
C LYS A 91 -9.45 -0.22 -3.70
N LYS A 92 -9.00 -1.47 -3.94
CA LYS A 92 -9.24 -2.57 -3.00
C LYS A 92 -8.51 -2.37 -1.66
N ALA A 93 -7.30 -1.80 -1.68
CA ALA A 93 -6.50 -1.56 -0.48
C ALA A 93 -7.00 -0.35 0.34
N TYR A 94 -7.39 0.74 -0.32
CA TYR A 94 -7.68 2.03 0.32
C TYR A 94 -9.11 2.54 0.14
N GLY A 95 -9.99 1.79 -0.52
CA GLY A 95 -11.40 2.17 -0.75
C GLY A 95 -11.60 3.20 -1.87
N LEU A 96 -10.57 3.93 -2.29
CA LEU A 96 -10.62 5.00 -3.28
C LEU A 96 -9.68 4.73 -4.45
N SER A 97 -10.02 5.27 -5.64
CA SER A 97 -9.07 5.24 -6.76
C SER A 97 -7.85 6.13 -6.46
N PRO A 98 -6.67 5.85 -7.05
CA PRO A 98 -5.47 6.67 -6.84
C PRO A 98 -5.69 8.16 -7.13
N LYS A 99 -6.49 8.48 -8.15
CA LYS A 99 -6.84 9.86 -8.52
C LYS A 99 -7.68 10.54 -7.44
N CYS A 100 -8.72 9.87 -6.95
CA CYS A 100 -9.57 10.40 -5.87
C CYS A 100 -8.79 10.53 -4.57
N TYR A 101 -7.93 9.57 -4.26
CA TYR A 101 -7.07 9.60 -3.08
C TYR A 101 -6.17 10.85 -3.08
N ARG A 102 -5.46 11.12 -4.20
CA ARG A 102 -4.61 12.30 -4.35
C ARG A 102 -5.40 13.60 -4.22
N ALA A 103 -6.57 13.69 -4.84
CA ALA A 103 -7.41 14.88 -4.77
C ALA A 103 -7.82 15.21 -3.33
N LEU A 104 -8.23 14.19 -2.56
CA LEU A 104 -8.58 14.35 -1.14
C LEU A 104 -7.37 14.71 -0.28
N PHE A 105 -6.22 14.11 -0.54
CA PHE A 105 -4.98 14.43 0.19
C PHE A 105 -4.57 15.89 -0.02
N ASN A 106 -4.57 16.36 -1.27
CA ASN A 106 -4.23 17.74 -1.61
C ASN A 106 -5.24 18.75 -1.02
N SER A 107 -6.53 18.43 -1.00
CA SER A 107 -7.55 19.30 -0.40
C SER A 107 -7.41 19.44 1.12
N LYS A 108 -6.95 18.38 1.81
CA LYS A 108 -6.64 18.42 3.24
C LYS A 108 -5.46 19.33 3.54
N GLN A 109 -4.38 19.24 2.78
CA GLN A 109 -3.19 20.08 2.96
C GLN A 109 -3.51 21.58 2.79
N LEU A 110 -4.37 21.90 1.82
CA LEU A 110 -4.81 23.30 1.62
C LEU A 110 -5.67 23.82 2.76
N SER A 111 -6.46 22.97 3.43
CA SER A 111 -7.29 23.37 4.57
C SER A 111 -6.50 23.52 5.86
N GLU A 112 -5.37 22.83 6.02
CA GLU A 112 -4.49 22.94 7.18
C GLU A 112 -3.54 24.14 7.08
N SER A 113 -3.24 24.62 5.87
CA SER A 113 -2.42 25.83 5.64
C SER A 113 -3.21 27.14 5.70
N ASP A 114 -4.54 27.07 5.65
CA ASP A 114 -5.43 28.26 5.56
C ASP A 114 -6.25 28.48 6.84
N ASN A 115 -5.68 28.21 8.02
CA ASN A 115 -6.31 28.49 9.32
C ASN A 115 -6.29 30.01 9.66
N GLY A 116 -6.59 30.83 8.67
CA GLY A 116 -6.72 32.30 8.80
C GLY A 116 -7.63 32.88 7.74
N ASN A 117 -8.89 32.63 7.81
CA ASN A 117 -10.04 33.41 7.36
C ASN A 117 -11.13 32.64 6.58
N ASP A 118 -12.24 32.41 7.27
CA ASP A 118 -13.67 32.56 6.94
C ASP A 118 -14.27 31.99 5.62
N SER A 119 -15.37 31.22 5.85
CA SER A 119 -16.60 31.19 5.04
C SER A 119 -16.54 30.49 3.67
N ARG A 120 -16.54 29.15 3.67
CA ARG A 120 -17.21 28.32 2.61
C ARG A 120 -17.22 26.83 2.97
N SER A 121 -17.95 26.43 4.00
CA SER A 121 -17.86 25.10 4.62
C SER A 121 -18.90 24.05 4.18
N GLU A 122 -19.96 24.39 3.45
CA GLU A 122 -21.09 23.47 3.33
C GLU A 122 -21.01 22.37 2.24
N THR A 123 -20.16 22.53 1.21
CA THR A 123 -20.08 21.53 0.11
C THR A 123 -18.94 20.51 0.31
N ARG A 124 -18.03 20.75 1.24
CA ARG A 124 -16.83 19.91 1.47
C ARG A 124 -17.04 18.81 2.51
N GLU A 125 -17.92 19.02 3.47
CA GLU A 125 -18.22 18.04 4.52
C GLU A 125 -18.92 16.78 3.98
N GLY A 126 -19.78 16.94 2.98
CA GLY A 126 -20.48 15.80 2.35
C GLY A 126 -19.56 14.79 1.68
N LEU A 127 -18.45 15.23 1.06
CA LEU A 127 -17.48 14.33 0.41
C LEU A 127 -16.57 13.64 1.43
N ALA A 128 -16.17 14.34 2.48
CA ALA A 128 -15.35 13.79 3.56
C ALA A 128 -16.14 12.77 4.41
N GLU A 129 -17.42 13.02 4.67
CA GLU A 129 -18.30 12.12 5.41
C GLU A 129 -18.65 10.86 4.60
N THR A 130 -18.82 10.98 3.29
CA THR A 130 -19.03 9.83 2.39
C THR A 130 -17.76 8.96 2.32
N ALA A 131 -16.57 9.57 2.30
CA ALA A 131 -15.30 8.85 2.35
C ALA A 131 -15.10 8.12 3.68
N LYS A 132 -15.44 8.75 4.82
CA LYS A 132 -15.38 8.11 6.14
C LYS A 132 -16.34 6.91 6.25
N ARG A 133 -17.56 7.01 5.74
CA ARG A 133 -18.53 5.90 5.75
C ARG A 133 -18.12 4.70 4.90
N GLN A 134 -17.36 4.92 3.81
CA GLN A 134 -16.86 3.82 2.96
C GLN A 134 -15.58 3.16 3.49
N ILE A 135 -14.82 3.83 4.36
CA ILE A 135 -13.56 3.30 4.91
C ILE A 135 -13.79 2.41 6.14
N LEU A 136 -14.91 2.57 6.85
CA LEU A 136 -15.19 1.87 8.11
C LEU A 136 -15.56 0.36 8.03
N PRO A 137 -16.00 -0.25 6.93
CA PRO A 137 -16.34 -1.67 6.95
C PRO A 137 -15.20 -2.63 6.60
N SER A 138 -13.97 -2.16 6.36
CA SER A 138 -12.85 -3.08 6.11
C SER A 138 -12.10 -3.37 7.40
N LEU A 139 -12.66 -4.24 8.23
CA LEU A 139 -12.08 -4.75 9.50
C LEU A 139 -10.70 -5.43 9.37
N ASN A 140 -10.05 -5.32 8.20
CA ASN A 140 -8.68 -5.78 7.98
C ASN A 140 -7.60 -4.76 8.35
N ILE A 141 -7.99 -3.50 8.66
CA ILE A 141 -7.02 -2.45 9.03
C ILE A 141 -6.42 -2.71 10.42
N ILE A 142 -7.18 -3.28 11.33
CA ILE A 142 -6.68 -3.59 12.70
C ILE A 142 -5.62 -4.70 12.66
N THR A 143 -5.79 -5.69 11.79
CA THR A 143 -4.78 -6.74 11.57
C THR A 143 -3.55 -6.18 10.84
N TYR A 144 -3.73 -5.21 9.94
CA TYR A 144 -2.64 -4.51 9.26
C TYR A 144 -1.84 -3.60 10.22
N LEU A 145 -2.52 -2.89 11.12
CA LEU A 145 -1.87 -2.03 12.13
C LEU A 145 -1.13 -2.85 13.20
N ALA A 146 -1.63 -4.01 13.60
CA ALA A 146 -0.95 -4.89 14.55
C ALA A 146 0.38 -5.42 13.99
N VAL A 147 0.41 -5.81 12.70
CA VAL A 147 1.65 -6.22 12.02
C VAL A 147 2.61 -5.05 11.81
N PHE A 148 2.10 -3.83 11.63
CA PHE A 148 2.91 -2.63 11.48
C PHE A 148 3.59 -2.21 12.80
N PHE A 149 2.92 -2.40 13.93
CA PHE A 149 3.43 -2.01 15.25
C PHE A 149 4.54 -2.95 15.76
N GLU A 150 4.50 -4.25 15.40
CA GLU A 150 5.55 -5.22 15.75
C GLU A 150 6.81 -5.16 14.88
N VAL A 151 6.75 -4.48 13.73
CA VAL A 151 7.88 -4.39 12.78
C VAL A 151 8.67 -3.08 12.92
N VAL A 152 8.14 -2.08 13.66
CA VAL A 152 8.75 -0.74 13.83
C VAL A 152 9.35 -0.55 15.24
N LEU A 153 9.12 -1.48 16.19
CA LEU A 153 9.83 -1.57 17.46
C LEU A 153 10.87 -2.69 17.42
#